data_62ccd87955707a89ce6500f7ac6eaea1
#
_entry.id   62ccd87955707a89ce6500f7ac6eaea1
#
_cell.length_a   1.000
_cell.length_b   1.000
_cell.length_c   1.000
_cell.angle_alpha   90.00
_cell.angle_beta   90.00
_cell.angle_gamma   90.00
#
_symmetry.space_group_name_H-M   'P 1'
#
loop_
_entity.id
_entity.type
_entity.pdbx_description
1 polymer ?
#
loop_
_entity_poly.entity_id
_entity_poly.type
_entity_poly.pdbx_seq_one_letter_code
_entity_poly.pdbx_strand_id
1 'polypeptide(L)'
;SIYSMYDFLRDTPEKSLDGMKRHLETAAYFGAEKVLAIPGFFQPGDDREAGFAKFAEQLSVMCELAAEYGIMVTLEDFDDSASPCCDTQGLERLMRSVQGLGFTFDTGNFAFVLEDPAEAYERLKPYVAHAHLKDRSREASRRSADGSNSKPDLSEAEMYPCETGGGYVGVEKLVKRMLADGYTGDFSVEHFGAVYQAEYM
;
A
#
# COMPACT_ATOMS: atom_id res chain seq x y z
N SER A 1 -1.73 8.35 9.28
CA SER A 1 -2.49 8.43 8.01
C SER A 1 -3.93 7.95 8.19
N ILE A 2 -4.80 8.30 7.25
CA ILE A 2 -6.17 7.81 7.12
C ILE A 2 -6.29 7.23 5.72
N TYR A 3 -6.91 6.05 5.56
CA TYR A 3 -7.08 5.44 4.25
C TYR A 3 -8.52 5.53 3.74
N SER A 4 -8.68 5.50 2.42
CA SER A 4 -9.97 5.34 1.76
C SER A 4 -9.80 4.56 0.45
N MET A 5 -10.83 3.78 0.13
CA MET A 5 -10.90 3.00 -1.10
C MET A 5 -11.79 3.71 -2.11
N TYR A 6 -11.33 3.75 -3.34
CA TYR A 6 -12.02 4.31 -4.50
C TYR A 6 -12.26 3.24 -5.55
N ASP A 7 -13.11 3.52 -6.51
CA ASP A 7 -13.16 2.79 -7.79
C ASP A 7 -13.04 3.78 -8.93
N PHE A 8 -11.83 4.33 -9.11
CA PHE A 8 -11.57 5.35 -10.12
C PHE A 8 -11.84 4.89 -11.55
N LEU A 9 -11.88 3.58 -11.79
CA LEU A 9 -12.20 3.05 -13.12
C LEU A 9 -13.70 3.10 -13.43
N ARG A 10 -14.57 3.02 -12.42
CA ARG A 10 -16.02 2.85 -12.61
C ARG A 10 -16.85 3.97 -12.03
N ASP A 11 -16.33 4.67 -11.05
CA ASP A 11 -17.02 5.81 -10.47
C ASP A 11 -17.12 6.97 -11.47
N THR A 12 -18.21 7.75 -11.39
CA THR A 12 -18.30 9.00 -12.14
C THR A 12 -17.32 10.03 -11.56
N PRO A 13 -16.86 10.99 -12.37
CA PRO A 13 -15.95 12.04 -11.87
C PRO A 13 -16.51 12.76 -10.64
N GLU A 14 -17.82 13.03 -10.60
CA GLU A 14 -18.49 13.71 -9.48
C GLU A 14 -18.43 12.87 -8.20
N LYS A 15 -18.68 11.53 -8.31
CA LYS A 15 -18.60 10.61 -7.17
C LYS A 15 -17.17 10.50 -6.63
N SER A 16 -16.19 10.39 -7.52
CA SER A 16 -14.78 10.35 -7.13
C SER A 16 -14.37 11.64 -6.43
N LEU A 17 -14.71 12.79 -6.99
CA LEU A 17 -14.39 14.10 -6.43
C LEU A 17 -15.01 14.30 -5.04
N ASP A 18 -16.28 13.92 -4.86
CA ASP A 18 -16.98 14.01 -3.58
C ASP A 18 -16.36 13.08 -2.53
N GLY A 19 -15.95 11.86 -2.94
CA GLY A 19 -15.19 10.95 -2.10
C GLY A 19 -13.85 11.51 -1.65
N MET A 20 -13.07 12.07 -2.58
CA MET A 20 -11.78 12.71 -2.29
C MET A 20 -11.92 13.86 -1.29
N LYS A 21 -12.89 14.76 -1.51
CA LYS A 21 -13.15 15.89 -0.60
C LYS A 21 -13.46 15.41 0.81
N ARG A 22 -14.41 14.49 0.97
CA ARG A 22 -14.73 13.93 2.31
C ARG A 22 -13.54 13.29 2.99
N HIS A 23 -12.71 12.57 2.25
CA HIS A 23 -11.51 11.94 2.78
C HIS A 23 -10.51 12.99 3.28
N LEU A 24 -10.24 14.02 2.47
CA LEU A 24 -9.31 15.10 2.81
C LEU A 24 -9.84 15.99 3.95
N GLU A 25 -11.11 16.33 3.95
CA GLU A 25 -11.75 17.06 5.06
C GLU A 25 -11.67 16.27 6.38
N THR A 26 -11.91 14.96 6.33
CA THR A 26 -11.77 14.08 7.50
C THR A 26 -10.32 14.05 7.97
N ALA A 27 -9.37 13.90 7.07
CA ALA A 27 -7.95 13.89 7.39
C ALA A 27 -7.50 15.21 8.01
N ALA A 28 -7.92 16.34 7.44
CA ALA A 28 -7.64 17.66 7.96
C ALA A 28 -8.25 17.87 9.37
N TYR A 29 -9.49 17.41 9.59
CA TYR A 29 -10.15 17.49 10.90
C TYR A 29 -9.36 16.76 12.00
N PHE A 30 -8.78 15.60 11.67
CA PHE A 30 -7.95 14.83 12.61
C PHE A 30 -6.47 15.25 12.63
N GLY A 31 -6.08 16.26 11.86
CA GLY A 31 -4.69 16.70 11.77
C GLY A 31 -3.76 15.66 11.12
N ALA A 32 -4.28 14.83 10.23
CA ALA A 32 -3.46 13.85 9.52
C ALA A 32 -2.64 14.56 8.42
N GLU A 33 -1.34 14.31 8.39
CA GLU A 33 -0.44 14.86 7.38
C GLU A 33 -0.44 14.06 6.07
N LYS A 34 -0.97 12.83 6.11
CA LYS A 34 -0.98 11.90 4.98
C LYS A 34 -2.31 11.18 4.89
N VAL A 35 -2.76 10.92 3.67
CA VAL A 35 -3.89 10.04 3.36
C VAL A 35 -3.40 8.90 2.46
N LEU A 36 -3.88 7.68 2.73
CA LEU A 36 -3.63 6.53 1.88
C LEU A 36 -4.82 6.34 0.95
N ALA A 37 -4.60 6.44 -0.35
CA ALA A 37 -5.60 6.20 -1.37
C ALA A 37 -5.43 4.79 -1.96
N ILE A 38 -6.50 3.97 -1.90
CA ILE A 38 -6.58 2.72 -2.66
C ILE A 38 -7.40 3.04 -3.91
N PRO A 39 -6.79 3.11 -5.11
CA PRO A 39 -7.42 3.73 -6.28
C PRO A 39 -8.49 2.84 -6.94
N GLY A 40 -8.58 1.58 -6.56
CA GLY A 40 -9.45 0.55 -7.12
C GLY A 40 -8.67 -0.57 -7.79
N PHE A 41 -9.41 -1.49 -8.42
CA PHE A 41 -8.86 -2.73 -8.95
C PHE A 41 -9.29 -2.94 -10.40
N PHE A 42 -8.40 -3.53 -11.19
CA PHE A 42 -8.74 -4.01 -12.52
C PHE A 42 -9.69 -5.20 -12.44
N GLN A 43 -10.59 -5.29 -13.41
CA GLN A 43 -11.45 -6.46 -13.59
C GLN A 43 -11.09 -7.19 -14.88
N PRO A 44 -11.47 -8.48 -15.02
CA PRO A 44 -11.28 -9.20 -16.28
C PRO A 44 -11.88 -8.44 -17.45
N GLY A 45 -11.06 -8.18 -18.48
CA GLY A 45 -11.47 -7.42 -19.67
C GLY A 45 -11.17 -5.93 -19.64
N ASP A 46 -10.71 -5.38 -18.53
CA ASP A 46 -10.26 -3.98 -18.48
C ASP A 46 -9.01 -3.77 -19.36
N ASP A 47 -9.00 -2.67 -20.11
CA ASP A 47 -7.78 -2.18 -20.76
C ASP A 47 -6.85 -1.57 -19.70
N ARG A 48 -5.77 -2.29 -19.39
CA ARG A 48 -4.83 -1.86 -18.35
C ARG A 48 -4.14 -0.53 -18.69
N GLU A 49 -3.82 -0.27 -19.97
CA GLU A 49 -3.17 0.98 -20.37
C GLU A 49 -4.10 2.18 -20.15
N ALA A 50 -5.36 2.07 -20.63
CA ALA A 50 -6.37 3.08 -20.37
C ALA A 50 -6.68 3.24 -18.88
N GLY A 51 -6.69 2.13 -18.13
CA GLY A 51 -6.90 2.13 -16.69
C GLY A 51 -5.80 2.86 -15.92
N PHE A 52 -4.53 2.61 -16.24
CA PHE A 52 -3.42 3.35 -15.63
C PHE A 52 -3.48 4.84 -15.91
N ALA A 53 -3.85 5.24 -17.14
CA ALA A 53 -4.05 6.65 -17.48
C ALA A 53 -5.15 7.28 -16.61
N LYS A 54 -6.26 6.57 -16.42
CA LYS A 54 -7.38 7.05 -15.58
C LYS A 54 -7.02 7.11 -14.10
N PHE A 55 -6.28 6.12 -13.56
CA PHE A 55 -5.76 6.20 -12.20
C PHE A 55 -4.85 7.42 -12.00
N ALA A 56 -3.93 7.66 -12.94
CA ALA A 56 -3.03 8.80 -12.86
C ALA A 56 -3.79 10.14 -12.91
N GLU A 57 -4.79 10.26 -13.78
CA GLU A 57 -5.67 11.44 -13.86
C GLU A 57 -6.37 11.71 -12.52
N GLN A 58 -7.04 10.71 -11.95
CA GLN A 58 -7.80 10.86 -10.71
C GLN A 58 -6.89 11.12 -9.50
N LEU A 59 -5.73 10.46 -9.44
CA LEU A 59 -4.74 10.70 -8.39
C LEU A 59 -4.13 12.10 -8.51
N SER A 60 -3.92 12.63 -9.72
CA SER A 60 -3.46 14.01 -9.91
C SER A 60 -4.46 15.01 -9.34
N VAL A 61 -5.75 14.85 -9.63
CA VAL A 61 -6.82 15.68 -9.05
C VAL A 61 -6.81 15.57 -7.52
N MET A 62 -6.64 14.37 -6.98
CA MET A 62 -6.59 14.17 -5.52
C MET A 62 -5.37 14.85 -4.89
N CYS A 63 -4.20 14.77 -5.51
CA CYS A 63 -2.98 15.44 -5.03
C CYS A 63 -3.12 16.97 -5.06
N GLU A 64 -3.73 17.53 -6.12
CA GLU A 64 -4.01 18.97 -6.21
C GLU A 64 -4.93 19.43 -5.08
N LEU A 65 -6.03 18.71 -4.84
CA LEU A 65 -6.94 19.01 -3.73
C LEU A 65 -6.26 18.86 -2.36
N ALA A 66 -5.46 17.82 -2.18
CA ALA A 66 -4.75 17.56 -0.92
C ALA A 66 -3.74 18.65 -0.58
N ALA A 67 -3.11 19.25 -1.60
CA ALA A 67 -2.18 20.36 -1.42
C ALA A 67 -2.83 21.59 -0.77
N GLU A 68 -4.13 21.83 -1.00
CA GLU A 68 -4.88 22.93 -0.37
C GLU A 68 -4.98 22.75 1.17
N TYR A 69 -4.90 21.50 1.65
CA TYR A 69 -4.92 21.15 3.08
C TYR A 69 -3.53 20.90 3.65
N GLY A 70 -2.47 20.98 2.83
CA GLY A 70 -1.12 20.59 3.24
C GLY A 70 -0.97 19.09 3.53
N ILE A 71 -1.82 18.27 2.92
CA ILE A 71 -1.86 16.81 3.09
C ILE A 71 -1.18 16.13 1.90
N MET A 72 -0.35 15.12 2.16
CA MET A 72 0.22 14.27 1.13
C MET A 72 -0.67 13.06 0.83
N VAL A 73 -0.92 12.80 -0.45
CA VAL A 73 -1.57 11.54 -0.89
C VAL A 73 -0.50 10.48 -1.07
N THR A 74 -0.73 9.29 -0.54
CA THR A 74 0.14 8.12 -0.73
C THR A 74 -0.63 6.96 -1.35
N LEU A 75 0.06 6.13 -2.12
CA LEU A 75 -0.36 4.78 -2.49
C LEU A 75 0.43 3.76 -1.67
N GLU A 76 -0.13 2.58 -1.52
CA GLU A 76 0.53 1.44 -0.88
C GLU A 76 0.68 0.31 -1.91
N ASP A 77 1.75 -0.47 -1.79
CA ASP A 77 1.84 -1.75 -2.47
C ASP A 77 0.77 -2.70 -1.91
N PHE A 78 0.11 -3.43 -2.80
CA PHE A 78 -1.09 -4.16 -2.44
C PHE A 78 -0.99 -5.63 -2.87
N ASP A 79 -1.30 -6.55 -1.97
CA ASP A 79 -1.17 -7.99 -2.18
C ASP A 79 -2.34 -8.60 -2.99
N ASP A 80 -2.71 -7.94 -4.09
CA ASP A 80 -3.72 -8.40 -5.05
C ASP A 80 -3.29 -8.05 -6.47
N SER A 81 -3.20 -9.04 -7.36
CA SER A 81 -2.79 -8.85 -8.77
C SER A 81 -3.74 -7.99 -9.60
N ALA A 82 -4.97 -7.78 -9.12
CA ALA A 82 -5.91 -6.84 -9.71
C ALA A 82 -5.59 -5.38 -9.34
N SER A 83 -4.76 -5.14 -8.33
CA SER A 83 -4.34 -3.79 -7.96
C SER A 83 -3.37 -3.22 -9.00
N PRO A 84 -3.48 -1.92 -9.37
CA PRO A 84 -2.45 -1.24 -10.14
C PRO A 84 -1.14 -1.06 -9.35
N CYS A 85 -1.18 -1.28 -8.04
CA CYS A 85 -0.07 -1.12 -7.10
C CYS A 85 0.48 -2.46 -6.59
N CYS A 86 0.18 -3.60 -7.25
CA CYS A 86 0.61 -4.91 -6.74
C CYS A 86 2.12 -5.16 -6.87
N ASP A 87 2.80 -4.45 -7.76
CA ASP A 87 4.21 -4.63 -8.07
C ASP A 87 4.96 -3.30 -8.23
N THR A 88 6.28 -3.37 -8.26
CA THR A 88 7.13 -2.19 -8.44
C THR A 88 6.90 -1.49 -9.76
N GLN A 89 6.53 -2.21 -10.82
CA GLN A 89 6.32 -1.63 -12.15
C GLN A 89 5.08 -0.72 -12.17
N GLY A 90 3.97 -1.20 -11.62
CA GLY A 90 2.73 -0.42 -11.51
C GLY A 90 2.90 0.82 -10.64
N LEU A 91 3.56 0.64 -9.48
CA LEU A 91 3.87 1.75 -8.57
C LEU A 91 4.76 2.80 -9.22
N GLU A 92 5.89 2.43 -9.81
CA GLU A 92 6.78 3.39 -10.50
C GLU A 92 6.05 4.14 -11.60
N ARG A 93 5.18 3.46 -12.35
CA ARG A 93 4.39 4.10 -13.40
C ARG A 93 3.51 5.22 -12.84
N LEU A 94 2.78 4.96 -11.73
CA LEU A 94 1.93 5.97 -11.09
C LEU A 94 2.76 7.09 -10.45
N MET A 95 3.82 6.75 -9.71
CA MET A 95 4.71 7.73 -9.08
C MET A 95 5.35 8.70 -10.07
N ARG A 96 5.72 8.22 -11.26
CA ARG A 96 6.28 9.07 -12.32
C ARG A 96 5.24 9.91 -13.05
N SER A 97 3.98 9.44 -13.09
CA SER A 97 2.89 10.11 -13.80
C SER A 97 2.20 11.18 -12.98
N VAL A 98 2.26 11.09 -11.64
CA VAL A 98 1.50 11.95 -10.73
C VAL A 98 2.46 12.75 -9.84
N GLN A 99 2.48 14.06 -10.03
CA GLN A 99 3.31 14.95 -9.23
C GLN A 99 2.79 15.05 -7.79
N GLY A 100 3.68 14.96 -6.82
CA GLY A 100 3.35 15.10 -5.40
C GLY A 100 2.78 13.85 -4.74
N LEU A 101 2.66 12.75 -5.50
CA LEU A 101 2.23 11.46 -4.95
C LEU A 101 3.37 10.83 -4.15
N GLY A 102 3.05 10.39 -2.93
CA GLY A 102 3.96 9.65 -2.05
C GLY A 102 3.68 8.15 -2.04
N PHE A 103 4.57 7.41 -1.43
CA PHE A 103 4.47 5.96 -1.28
C PHE A 103 4.45 5.56 0.19
N THR A 104 3.47 4.74 0.56
CA THR A 104 3.43 3.98 1.82
C THR A 104 4.00 2.60 1.52
N PHE A 105 5.23 2.36 1.96
CA PHE A 105 5.94 1.11 1.73
C PHE A 105 5.49 0.06 2.75
N ASP A 106 4.72 -0.95 2.33
CA ASP A 106 4.42 -2.13 3.14
C ASP A 106 5.51 -3.19 2.92
N THR A 107 6.17 -3.60 3.99
CA THR A 107 7.30 -4.54 3.89
C THR A 107 6.89 -5.96 3.49
N GLY A 108 5.62 -6.35 3.67
CA GLY A 108 5.15 -7.72 3.48
C GLY A 108 4.32 -7.97 2.23
N ASN A 109 3.82 -6.92 1.56
CA ASN A 109 2.90 -7.12 0.44
C ASN A 109 3.61 -7.54 -0.86
N PHE A 110 4.84 -7.09 -1.12
CA PHE A 110 5.64 -7.53 -2.28
C PHE A 110 5.89 -9.03 -2.31
N ALA A 111 5.84 -9.70 -1.15
CA ALA A 111 5.95 -11.16 -1.07
C ALA A 111 4.86 -11.90 -1.88
N PHE A 112 3.69 -11.26 -2.08
CA PHE A 112 2.59 -11.81 -2.86
C PHE A 112 2.95 -11.96 -4.35
N VAL A 113 3.62 -10.96 -4.92
CA VAL A 113 4.06 -10.96 -6.33
C VAL A 113 5.46 -11.54 -6.52
N LEU A 114 6.05 -12.12 -5.47
CA LEU A 114 7.40 -12.71 -5.47
C LEU A 114 8.52 -11.70 -5.76
N GLU A 115 8.28 -10.43 -5.52
CA GLU A 115 9.33 -9.41 -5.55
C GLU A 115 10.06 -9.36 -4.20
N ASP A 116 11.38 -9.13 -4.23
CA ASP A 116 12.18 -8.90 -3.02
C ASP A 116 11.87 -7.49 -2.48
N PRO A 117 11.34 -7.38 -1.25
CA PRO A 117 11.02 -6.06 -0.68
C PRO A 117 12.23 -5.12 -0.58
N ALA A 118 13.46 -5.66 -0.44
CA ALA A 118 14.66 -4.82 -0.41
C ALA A 118 14.98 -4.23 -1.80
N GLU A 119 14.79 -5.00 -2.87
CA GLU A 119 14.93 -4.51 -4.24
C GLU A 119 13.81 -3.52 -4.59
N ALA A 120 12.57 -3.81 -4.17
CA ALA A 120 11.43 -2.91 -4.33
C ALA A 120 11.68 -1.57 -3.61
N TYR A 121 12.18 -1.62 -2.37
CA TYR A 121 12.57 -0.42 -1.64
C TYR A 121 13.62 0.41 -2.38
N GLU A 122 14.70 -0.21 -2.89
CA GLU A 122 15.75 0.53 -3.63
C GLU A 122 15.21 1.29 -4.84
N ARG A 123 14.21 0.73 -5.53
CA ARG A 123 13.56 1.37 -6.68
C ARG A 123 12.62 2.50 -6.28
N LEU A 124 11.88 2.31 -5.19
CA LEU A 124 10.79 3.19 -4.79
C LEU A 124 11.16 4.17 -3.66
N LYS A 125 12.33 4.04 -3.04
CA LYS A 125 12.76 4.87 -1.90
C LYS A 125 12.66 6.39 -2.09
N PRO A 126 12.80 6.96 -3.31
CA PRO A 126 12.60 8.40 -3.47
C PRO A 126 11.18 8.89 -3.20
N TYR A 127 10.21 7.99 -3.20
CA TYR A 127 8.79 8.29 -3.00
C TYR A 127 8.27 7.90 -1.61
N VAL A 128 9.06 7.16 -0.82
CA VAL A 128 8.61 6.64 0.48
C VAL A 128 8.36 7.78 1.45
N ALA A 129 7.09 7.92 1.83
CA ALA A 129 6.61 8.93 2.78
C ALA A 129 6.13 8.31 4.10
N HIS A 130 5.76 7.04 4.09
CA HIS A 130 5.31 6.27 5.24
C HIS A 130 5.72 4.80 5.08
N ALA A 131 5.77 4.04 6.17
CA ALA A 131 6.06 2.62 6.11
C ALA A 131 5.11 1.80 6.99
N HIS A 132 4.60 0.71 6.43
CA HIS A 132 3.93 -0.35 7.17
C HIS A 132 4.87 -1.52 7.37
N LEU A 133 5.04 -1.93 8.62
CA LEU A 133 5.89 -3.05 8.99
C LEU A 133 5.03 -4.30 9.11
N LYS A 134 4.92 -5.03 8.02
CA LYS A 134 4.19 -6.29 7.90
C LYS A 134 5.17 -7.41 7.61
N ASP A 135 4.95 -8.56 8.22
CA ASP A 135 5.75 -9.75 7.95
C ASP A 135 4.87 -10.92 7.49
N ARG A 136 5.48 -11.86 6.81
CA ARG A 136 4.82 -13.04 6.26
C ARG A 136 5.57 -14.30 6.68
N SER A 137 4.81 -15.36 6.96
CA SER A 137 5.34 -16.68 7.33
C SER A 137 4.88 -17.75 6.35
N ARG A 138 5.68 -18.81 6.20
CA ARG A 138 5.30 -20.04 5.49
C ARG A 138 4.88 -21.16 6.45
N GLU A 139 4.88 -20.88 7.75
CA GLU A 139 4.57 -21.86 8.77
C GLU A 139 3.07 -22.12 8.89
N ALA A 140 2.64 -23.35 8.61
CA ALA A 140 1.23 -23.74 8.69
C ALA A 140 0.63 -23.61 10.12
N SER A 141 1.47 -23.58 11.15
CA SER A 141 1.08 -23.28 12.54
C SER A 141 0.47 -21.90 12.74
N ARG A 142 0.73 -20.99 11.79
CA ARG A 142 0.18 -19.61 11.75
C ARG A 142 -1.21 -19.52 11.13
N ARG A 143 -1.71 -20.63 10.59
CA ARG A 143 -3.05 -20.67 9.99
C ARG A 143 -4.13 -20.55 11.07
N SER A 144 -5.12 -19.68 10.84
CA SER A 144 -6.30 -19.60 11.68
C SER A 144 -7.13 -20.90 11.61
N ALA A 145 -7.93 -21.17 12.65
CA ALA A 145 -8.72 -22.39 12.72
C ALA A 145 -9.69 -22.57 11.54
N ASP A 146 -10.23 -21.46 11.02
CA ASP A 146 -11.13 -21.43 9.85
C ASP A 146 -10.35 -21.29 8.51
N GLY A 147 -9.03 -21.13 8.57
CA GLY A 147 -8.18 -20.95 7.39
C GLY A 147 -8.30 -19.59 6.69
N SER A 148 -9.07 -18.67 7.25
CA SER A 148 -9.38 -17.38 6.61
C SER A 148 -8.18 -16.43 6.48
N ASN A 149 -7.10 -16.65 7.26
CA ASN A 149 -5.91 -15.81 7.23
C ASN A 149 -4.83 -16.27 6.24
N SER A 150 -5.03 -17.39 5.55
CA SER A 150 -4.06 -17.82 4.55
C SER A 150 -4.33 -17.16 3.20
N LYS A 151 -3.25 -16.81 2.50
CA LYS A 151 -3.29 -16.25 1.16
C LYS A 151 -2.15 -16.83 0.34
N PRO A 152 -2.41 -17.51 -0.78
CA PRO A 152 -1.35 -17.97 -1.66
C PRO A 152 -0.70 -16.78 -2.37
N ASP A 153 0.61 -16.85 -2.58
CA ASP A 153 1.33 -15.95 -3.49
C ASP A 153 1.12 -16.37 -4.96
N LEU A 154 1.72 -15.66 -5.89
CA LEU A 154 1.61 -15.97 -7.31
C LEU A 154 2.24 -17.31 -7.73
N SER A 155 3.01 -17.97 -6.85
CA SER A 155 3.48 -19.36 -7.06
C SER A 155 2.56 -20.42 -6.44
N GLU A 156 1.39 -20.01 -5.94
CA GLU A 156 0.43 -20.85 -5.21
C GLU A 156 0.93 -21.35 -3.84
N ALA A 157 2.05 -20.80 -3.34
CA ALA A 157 2.54 -21.14 -2.01
C ALA A 157 1.85 -20.30 -0.94
N GLU A 158 1.30 -20.97 0.08
CA GLU A 158 0.57 -20.33 1.16
C GLU A 158 1.45 -19.37 1.98
N MET A 159 0.90 -18.19 2.24
CA MET A 159 1.45 -17.20 3.15
C MET A 159 0.51 -16.98 4.32
N TYR A 160 1.07 -16.74 5.47
CA TYR A 160 0.34 -16.43 6.69
C TYR A 160 0.85 -15.13 7.29
N PRO A 161 -0.02 -14.28 7.84
CA PRO A 161 0.42 -13.15 8.64
C PRO A 161 1.08 -13.64 9.93
N CYS A 162 2.09 -12.91 10.37
CA CYS A 162 2.78 -13.19 11.60
C CYS A 162 3.19 -11.88 12.29
N GLU A 163 3.76 -12.00 13.49
CA GLU A 163 4.38 -10.88 14.18
C GLU A 163 5.51 -10.27 13.35
N THR A 164 5.63 -8.97 13.38
CA THR A 164 6.69 -8.24 12.68
C THR A 164 8.06 -8.66 13.21
N GLY A 165 8.92 -9.14 12.30
CA GLY A 165 10.24 -9.70 12.61
C GLY A 165 10.23 -11.21 12.85
N GLY A 166 9.08 -11.88 12.91
CA GLY A 166 8.94 -13.32 13.08
C GLY A 166 8.78 -14.11 11.79
N GLY A 167 8.77 -13.43 10.64
CA GLY A 167 8.58 -14.04 9.35
C GLY A 167 9.84 -14.11 8.48
N TYR A 168 9.64 -14.28 7.16
CA TYR A 168 10.74 -14.44 6.21
C TYR A 168 11.07 -13.16 5.42
N VAL A 169 10.28 -12.10 5.56
CA VAL A 169 10.45 -10.85 4.77
C VAL A 169 11.75 -10.11 5.12
N GLY A 170 12.22 -10.25 6.37
CA GLY A 170 13.45 -9.59 6.80
C GLY A 170 13.26 -8.13 7.22
N VAL A 171 12.12 -7.82 7.84
CA VAL A 171 11.69 -6.48 8.24
C VAL A 171 12.77 -5.70 9.00
N GLU A 172 13.49 -6.35 9.93
CA GLU A 172 14.57 -5.71 10.69
C GLU A 172 15.67 -5.14 9.79
N LYS A 173 16.04 -5.88 8.72
CA LYS A 173 17.05 -5.43 7.75
C LYS A 173 16.55 -4.26 6.95
N LEU A 174 15.27 -4.29 6.53
CA LEU A 174 14.63 -3.20 5.80
C LEU A 174 14.60 -1.92 6.64
N VAL A 175 14.14 -2.01 7.90
CA VAL A 175 14.13 -0.85 8.81
C VAL A 175 15.53 -0.26 8.98
N LYS A 176 16.55 -1.10 9.23
CA LYS A 176 17.94 -0.64 9.34
C LYS A 176 18.42 0.05 8.07
N ARG A 177 18.04 -0.48 6.90
CA ARG A 177 18.38 0.12 5.61
C ARG A 177 17.70 1.47 5.41
N MET A 178 16.39 1.55 5.68
CA MET A 178 15.63 2.81 5.59
C MET A 178 16.24 3.89 6.47
N LEU A 179 16.55 3.56 7.73
CA LEU A 179 17.20 4.49 8.66
C LEU A 179 18.60 4.92 8.19
N ALA A 180 19.39 4.00 7.64
CA ALA A 180 20.72 4.31 7.08
C ALA A 180 20.63 5.22 5.85
N ASP A 181 19.56 5.11 5.05
CA ASP A 181 19.28 5.97 3.91
C ASP A 181 18.66 7.32 4.31
N GLY A 182 18.46 7.57 5.62
CA GLY A 182 17.97 8.83 6.14
C GLY A 182 16.45 8.95 6.22
N TYR A 183 15.71 7.84 6.19
CA TYR A 183 14.26 7.87 6.42
C TYR A 183 13.97 8.35 7.84
N THR A 184 13.12 9.37 7.96
CA THR A 184 12.73 10.01 9.22
C THR A 184 11.22 9.97 9.47
N GLY A 185 10.48 9.28 8.60
CA GLY A 185 9.03 9.12 8.74
C GLY A 185 8.66 8.08 9.81
N ASP A 186 7.36 7.94 10.01
CA ASP A 186 6.82 6.98 10.98
C ASP A 186 6.82 5.55 10.41
N PHE A 187 6.90 4.59 11.33
CA PHE A 187 6.68 3.17 11.07
C PHE A 187 5.39 2.73 11.77
N SER A 188 4.44 2.21 11.01
CA SER A 188 3.22 1.59 11.54
C SER A 188 3.37 0.07 11.52
N VAL A 189 3.24 -0.57 12.67
CA VAL A 189 3.26 -2.04 12.74
C VAL A 189 1.90 -2.60 12.33
N GLU A 190 1.89 -3.55 11.40
CA GLU A 190 0.67 -4.15 10.87
C GLU A 190 0.70 -5.68 11.01
N HIS A 191 -0.11 -6.19 11.95
CA HIS A 191 -0.31 -7.62 12.18
C HIS A 191 -1.65 -8.14 11.62
N PHE A 192 -2.17 -7.51 10.58
CA PHE A 192 -3.48 -7.84 10.02
C PHE A 192 -3.61 -9.33 9.68
N GLY A 193 -4.62 -9.97 10.26
CA GLY A 193 -4.88 -11.40 10.08
C GLY A 193 -4.05 -12.35 10.95
N ALA A 194 -3.08 -11.87 11.73
CA ALA A 194 -2.34 -12.72 12.66
C ALA A 194 -3.25 -13.24 13.79
N VAL A 195 -3.07 -14.51 14.18
CA VAL A 195 -3.99 -15.19 15.13
C VAL A 195 -3.94 -14.56 16.52
N TYR A 196 -2.78 -14.07 16.94
CA TYR A 196 -2.54 -13.55 18.31
C TYR A 196 -2.09 -12.08 18.29
N GLN A 197 -2.81 -11.23 17.54
CA GLN A 197 -2.40 -9.82 17.36
C GLN A 197 -2.15 -9.07 18.67
N ALA A 198 -2.97 -9.29 19.71
CA ALA A 198 -2.84 -8.61 20.98
C ALA A 198 -1.61 -9.05 21.81
N GLU A 199 -1.04 -10.21 21.53
CA GLU A 199 0.14 -10.73 22.22
C GLU A 199 1.46 -10.15 21.67
N TYR A 200 1.39 -9.50 20.49
CA TYR A 200 2.56 -8.92 19.80
C TYR A 200 2.72 -7.42 20.04
N MET A 201 1.77 -6.80 20.74
CA MET A 201 1.79 -5.39 21.13
C MET A 201 2.31 -5.22 22.56
#